data_c5564aed1bfe2c8e65e8a56c7d2efa00
#
_entry.id   c5564aed1bfe2c8e65e8a56c7d2efa00
#
_cell.length_a   1.000
_cell.length_b   1.000
_cell.length_c   1.000
_cell.angle_alpha   90.00
_cell.angle_beta   90.00
_cell.angle_gamma   90.00
#
_symmetry.space_group_name_H-M   'P 1'
#
loop_
_entity.id
_entity.type
_entity.pdbx_description
1 polymer ?
#
loop_
_entity_poly.entity_id
_entity_poly.type
_entity_poly.pdbx_seq_one_letter_code
_entity_poly.pdbx_strand_id
1 'polypeptide(L)'
;MNNKILCVDDEESILKGFQLNLRKDFELHMASNGVEGLEVFDREKGFALVLSDMRMPEMNGAAMLSEIKKRDPEVVTVLLTGHTDFESAMAAVNDGNVFRMLSKPCPPQTLVKVLRAGLEQHDLIRSKRILLDKTLRGAVDALAQSLSTAKPLFFGRAQRVRRLSNELAEMLNIPNRWRVDVASVFSQLGYISLPESVSEDVYHKRDLSSEVKKLVKQVPIDTQNLISKIPGLEEVDAILQKLEIQHRFEKEDGSGVRSLASILRVSLDFDFYEELGHDRSVIVQTLKSRSNDYDPIITDSLSNLLVVAEKKFHLEEIPIKELEIGMRLAQELRLDDGFLIASCGADVDRQLLKVIRNYNSCYAESPFPRKLQVTVPVTS
;
A
#
# COMPACT_ATOMS: atom_id res chain seq x y z
N MET A 1 -22.73 11.37 -5.61
CA MET A 1 -23.24 10.04 -6.03
C MET A 1 -22.79 9.77 -7.46
N ASN A 2 -22.15 8.65 -7.70
CA ASN A 2 -21.85 8.21 -9.05
C ASN A 2 -23.13 7.65 -9.65
N ASN A 3 -23.59 8.17 -10.79
CA ASN A 3 -24.82 7.77 -11.46
C ASN A 3 -24.58 7.17 -12.86
N LYS A 4 -23.33 6.74 -13.12
CA LYS A 4 -22.90 6.15 -14.40
C LYS A 4 -23.32 4.69 -14.48
N ILE A 5 -24.16 4.36 -15.45
CA ILE A 5 -24.76 3.04 -15.63
C ILE A 5 -24.46 2.52 -17.03
N LEU A 6 -24.01 1.27 -17.13
CA LEU A 6 -23.92 0.52 -18.39
C LEU A 6 -25.17 -0.32 -18.55
N CYS A 7 -25.88 -0.16 -19.68
CA CYS A 7 -27.04 -0.95 -20.08
C CYS A 7 -26.67 -1.83 -21.27
N VAL A 8 -26.86 -3.13 -21.12
CA VAL A 8 -26.52 -4.11 -22.16
C VAL A 8 -27.73 -4.96 -22.52
N ASP A 9 -28.14 -4.93 -23.78
CA ASP A 9 -29.31 -5.67 -24.31
C ASP A 9 -29.13 -5.83 -25.82
N ASP A 10 -29.40 -7.00 -26.39
CA ASP A 10 -29.29 -7.24 -27.84
C ASP A 10 -30.45 -6.66 -28.65
N GLU A 11 -31.52 -6.26 -27.99
CA GLU A 11 -32.66 -5.58 -28.61
C GLU A 11 -32.46 -4.05 -28.61
N GLU A 12 -32.15 -3.47 -29.76
CA GLU A 12 -31.99 -2.02 -29.93
C GLU A 12 -33.21 -1.20 -29.46
N SER A 13 -34.41 -1.78 -29.58
CA SER A 13 -35.67 -1.19 -29.10
C SER A 13 -35.70 -1.01 -27.60
N ILE A 14 -35.13 -1.94 -26.85
CA ILE A 14 -35.01 -1.89 -25.38
C ILE A 14 -33.98 -0.83 -24.96
N LEU A 15 -32.81 -0.80 -25.60
CA LEU A 15 -31.77 0.21 -25.34
C LEU A 15 -32.31 1.64 -25.61
N LYS A 16 -33.06 1.85 -26.72
CA LYS A 16 -33.73 3.12 -26.97
C LYS A 16 -34.77 3.46 -25.90
N GLY A 17 -35.50 2.45 -25.41
CA GLY A 17 -36.42 2.60 -24.29
C GLY A 17 -35.73 3.03 -23.00
N PHE A 18 -34.57 2.45 -22.66
CA PHE A 18 -33.76 2.87 -21.53
C PHE A 18 -33.28 4.32 -21.68
N GLN A 19 -32.76 4.67 -22.85
CA GLN A 19 -32.29 6.03 -23.11
C GLN A 19 -33.39 7.07 -22.95
N LEU A 20 -34.63 6.79 -23.44
CA LEU A 20 -35.75 7.70 -23.31
C LEU A 20 -36.22 7.88 -21.86
N ASN A 21 -36.31 6.77 -21.12
CA ASN A 21 -36.90 6.75 -19.78
C ASN A 21 -35.94 7.08 -18.64
N LEU A 22 -34.63 6.81 -18.81
CA LEU A 22 -33.63 6.87 -17.73
C LEU A 22 -32.64 8.04 -17.86
N ARG A 23 -32.45 8.63 -19.05
CA ARG A 23 -31.43 9.68 -19.32
C ARG A 23 -31.53 10.94 -18.47
N LYS A 24 -32.70 11.20 -17.88
CA LYS A 24 -32.89 12.37 -16.98
C LYS A 24 -32.34 12.16 -15.60
N ASP A 25 -32.24 10.91 -15.16
CA ASP A 25 -31.84 10.52 -13.83
C ASP A 25 -30.44 9.95 -13.79
N PHE A 26 -29.93 9.37 -14.90
CA PHE A 26 -28.70 8.60 -14.93
C PHE A 26 -27.84 8.94 -16.14
N GLU A 27 -26.52 8.79 -15.98
CA GLU A 27 -25.54 8.82 -17.06
C GLU A 27 -25.48 7.41 -17.70
N LEU A 28 -25.99 7.28 -18.90
CA LEU A 28 -26.20 5.98 -19.54
C LEU A 28 -25.16 5.73 -20.62
N HIS A 29 -24.56 4.55 -20.59
CA HIS A 29 -23.77 3.97 -21.66
C HIS A 29 -24.47 2.70 -22.14
N MET A 30 -24.41 2.43 -23.43
CA MET A 30 -25.15 1.33 -24.05
C MET A 30 -24.20 0.37 -24.75
N ALA A 31 -24.54 -0.91 -24.73
CA ALA A 31 -23.87 -1.93 -25.51
C ALA A 31 -24.94 -2.94 -26.02
N SER A 32 -24.73 -3.49 -27.21
CA SER A 32 -25.68 -4.36 -27.92
C SER A 32 -25.46 -5.86 -27.67
N ASN A 33 -24.40 -6.24 -26.95
CA ASN A 33 -24.11 -7.62 -26.60
C ASN A 33 -23.10 -7.69 -25.44
N GLY A 34 -22.87 -8.89 -24.88
CA GLY A 34 -21.99 -9.06 -23.73
C GLY A 34 -20.53 -8.74 -24.02
N VAL A 35 -20.03 -9.01 -25.23
CA VAL A 35 -18.62 -8.72 -25.59
C VAL A 35 -18.39 -7.21 -25.66
N GLU A 36 -19.27 -6.49 -26.41
CA GLU A 36 -19.25 -5.03 -26.47
C GLU A 36 -19.41 -4.41 -25.07
N GLY A 37 -20.27 -5.01 -24.22
CA GLY A 37 -20.46 -4.60 -22.83
C GLY A 37 -19.14 -4.61 -22.02
N LEU A 38 -18.33 -5.66 -22.17
CA LEU A 38 -17.00 -5.73 -21.53
C LEU A 38 -16.03 -4.69 -22.11
N GLU A 39 -16.03 -4.48 -23.43
CA GLU A 39 -15.18 -3.47 -24.08
C GLU A 39 -15.52 -2.04 -23.61
N VAL A 40 -16.82 -1.71 -23.55
CA VAL A 40 -17.29 -0.41 -23.06
C VAL A 40 -16.93 -0.25 -21.58
N PHE A 41 -17.08 -1.30 -20.77
CA PHE A 41 -16.74 -1.28 -19.37
C PHE A 41 -15.25 -0.98 -19.14
N ASP A 42 -14.36 -1.60 -19.91
CA ASP A 42 -12.92 -1.40 -19.81
C ASP A 42 -12.46 -0.03 -20.33
N ARG A 43 -13.07 0.45 -21.42
CA ARG A 43 -12.74 1.72 -22.03
C ARG A 43 -13.17 2.91 -21.20
N GLU A 44 -14.43 2.91 -20.74
CA GLU A 44 -15.05 4.06 -20.10
C GLU A 44 -14.80 4.14 -18.59
N LYS A 45 -14.55 3.02 -17.93
CA LYS A 45 -14.31 2.87 -16.48
C LYS A 45 -15.25 3.66 -15.56
N GLY A 46 -15.28 3.28 -14.30
CA GLY A 46 -15.99 4.03 -13.25
C GLY A 46 -17.50 3.88 -13.27
N PHE A 47 -18.03 2.79 -13.79
CA PHE A 47 -19.45 2.47 -13.68
C PHE A 47 -19.84 2.15 -12.23
N ALA A 48 -20.97 2.70 -11.78
CA ALA A 48 -21.54 2.35 -10.48
C ALA A 48 -22.45 1.12 -10.58
N LEU A 49 -23.09 0.94 -11.74
CA LEU A 49 -24.06 -0.14 -11.96
C LEU A 49 -24.00 -0.64 -13.38
N VAL A 50 -24.18 -1.94 -13.56
CA VAL A 50 -24.40 -2.59 -14.87
C VAL A 50 -25.75 -3.28 -14.87
N LEU A 51 -26.60 -2.90 -15.83
CA LEU A 51 -27.88 -3.53 -16.13
C LEU A 51 -27.71 -4.37 -17.39
N SER A 52 -27.97 -5.67 -17.31
CA SER A 52 -27.83 -6.57 -18.47
C SER A 52 -29.07 -7.41 -18.72
N ASP A 53 -29.39 -7.64 -19.96
CA ASP A 53 -30.25 -8.75 -20.33
C ASP A 53 -29.56 -10.10 -20.03
N MET A 54 -30.37 -11.13 -19.74
CA MET A 54 -29.89 -12.48 -19.51
C MET A 54 -29.50 -13.18 -20.81
N ARG A 55 -30.32 -13.06 -21.84
CA ARG A 55 -30.15 -13.77 -23.11
C ARG A 55 -29.58 -12.85 -24.18
N MET A 56 -28.33 -13.01 -24.47
CA MET A 56 -27.67 -12.27 -25.57
C MET A 56 -26.85 -13.26 -26.40
N PRO A 57 -26.66 -12.99 -27.69
CA PRO A 57 -25.77 -13.76 -28.55
C PRO A 57 -24.33 -13.76 -28.01
N GLU A 58 -23.55 -14.79 -28.31
CA GLU A 58 -22.14 -14.99 -27.99
C GLU A 58 -21.86 -15.10 -26.49
N MET A 59 -22.28 -14.14 -25.68
CA MET A 59 -22.05 -14.11 -24.23
C MET A 59 -23.34 -13.71 -23.50
N ASN A 60 -23.85 -14.57 -22.65
CA ASN A 60 -25.01 -14.27 -21.82
C ASN A 60 -24.71 -13.25 -20.72
N GLY A 61 -25.75 -12.55 -20.23
CA GLY A 61 -25.60 -11.49 -19.22
C GLY A 61 -24.98 -11.98 -17.91
N ALA A 62 -25.30 -13.18 -17.46
CA ALA A 62 -24.74 -13.72 -16.21
C ALA A 62 -23.21 -13.91 -16.31
N ALA A 63 -22.73 -14.47 -17.42
CA ALA A 63 -21.29 -14.64 -17.67
C ALA A 63 -20.57 -13.28 -17.77
N MET A 64 -21.15 -12.31 -18.49
CA MET A 64 -20.62 -10.95 -18.58
C MET A 64 -20.55 -10.27 -17.22
N LEU A 65 -21.62 -10.33 -16.42
CA LEU A 65 -21.65 -9.71 -15.09
C LEU A 65 -20.66 -10.36 -14.14
N SER A 66 -20.45 -11.68 -14.21
CA SER A 66 -19.42 -12.37 -13.43
C SER A 66 -18.02 -11.88 -13.79
N GLU A 67 -17.75 -11.68 -15.07
CA GLU A 67 -16.46 -11.15 -15.54
C GLU A 67 -16.25 -9.68 -15.10
N ILE A 68 -17.29 -8.86 -15.15
CA ILE A 68 -17.27 -7.48 -14.65
C ILE A 68 -16.97 -7.46 -13.14
N LYS A 69 -17.58 -8.34 -12.36
CA LYS A 69 -17.35 -8.44 -10.91
C LYS A 69 -15.92 -8.83 -10.56
N LYS A 70 -15.25 -9.65 -11.38
CA LYS A 70 -13.83 -9.96 -11.22
C LYS A 70 -12.94 -8.74 -11.46
N ARG A 71 -13.30 -7.90 -12.45
CA ARG A 71 -12.56 -6.68 -12.81
C ARG A 71 -12.81 -5.54 -11.84
N ASP A 72 -14.06 -5.36 -11.39
CA ASP A 72 -14.45 -4.38 -10.39
C ASP A 72 -15.49 -4.96 -9.41
N PRO A 73 -15.06 -5.42 -8.24
CA PRO A 73 -15.96 -5.96 -7.22
C PRO A 73 -16.96 -4.96 -6.64
N GLU A 74 -16.74 -3.65 -6.80
CA GLU A 74 -17.60 -2.59 -6.24
C GLU A 74 -18.82 -2.33 -7.09
N VAL A 75 -18.74 -2.59 -8.39
CA VAL A 75 -19.84 -2.39 -9.33
C VAL A 75 -21.06 -3.21 -8.92
N VAL A 76 -22.21 -2.57 -8.89
CA VAL A 76 -23.49 -3.24 -8.64
C VAL A 76 -24.06 -3.75 -9.95
N THR A 77 -24.56 -4.98 -9.97
CA THR A 77 -25.03 -5.67 -11.16
C THR A 77 -26.52 -6.00 -11.03
N VAL A 78 -27.27 -5.70 -12.07
CA VAL A 78 -28.71 -5.99 -12.18
C VAL A 78 -28.97 -6.79 -13.46
N LEU A 79 -29.72 -7.85 -13.34
CA LEU A 79 -30.03 -8.76 -14.43
C LEU A 79 -31.54 -8.62 -14.83
N LEU A 80 -31.80 -8.46 -16.10
CA LEU A 80 -33.16 -8.59 -16.70
C LEU A 80 -33.35 -10.00 -17.22
N THR A 81 -34.48 -10.63 -16.96
CA THR A 81 -34.71 -12.02 -17.35
C THR A 81 -36.15 -12.25 -17.82
N GLY A 82 -36.33 -13.10 -18.83
CA GLY A 82 -37.66 -13.60 -19.22
C GLY A 82 -38.14 -14.74 -18.30
N HIS A 83 -39.40 -15.11 -18.40
CA HIS A 83 -40.00 -16.16 -17.58
C HIS A 83 -39.35 -17.54 -17.70
N THR A 84 -38.67 -17.83 -18.81
CA THR A 84 -38.06 -19.14 -19.07
C THR A 84 -36.63 -19.30 -18.51
N ASP A 85 -36.00 -18.25 -18.00
CA ASP A 85 -34.59 -18.24 -17.65
C ASP A 85 -34.32 -18.18 -16.15
N PHE A 86 -35.40 -18.38 -15.37
CA PHE A 86 -35.37 -18.19 -13.91
C PHE A 86 -34.34 -19.08 -13.19
N GLU A 87 -34.19 -20.35 -13.59
CA GLU A 87 -33.23 -21.27 -12.97
C GLU A 87 -31.78 -20.86 -13.22
N SER A 88 -31.43 -20.48 -14.45
CA SER A 88 -30.05 -20.02 -14.75
C SER A 88 -29.74 -18.68 -14.13
N ALA A 89 -30.71 -17.80 -14.00
CA ALA A 89 -30.58 -16.52 -13.35
C ALA A 89 -30.43 -16.65 -11.81
N MET A 90 -31.13 -17.63 -11.21
CA MET A 90 -30.99 -17.96 -9.78
C MET A 90 -29.58 -18.44 -9.44
N ALA A 91 -28.92 -19.23 -10.29
CA ALA A 91 -27.54 -19.62 -10.10
C ALA A 91 -26.61 -18.39 -10.03
N ALA A 92 -26.75 -17.43 -10.94
CA ALA A 92 -25.96 -16.21 -10.95
C ALA A 92 -26.17 -15.33 -9.69
N VAL A 93 -27.36 -15.33 -9.10
CA VAL A 93 -27.63 -14.66 -7.82
C VAL A 93 -26.97 -15.40 -6.66
N ASN A 94 -27.07 -16.72 -6.64
CA ASN A 94 -26.49 -17.55 -5.57
C ASN A 94 -24.96 -17.46 -5.55
N ASP A 95 -24.31 -17.27 -6.70
CA ASP A 95 -22.87 -17.02 -6.82
C ASP A 95 -22.46 -15.62 -6.35
N GLY A 96 -23.40 -14.78 -5.89
CA GLY A 96 -23.13 -13.43 -5.39
C GLY A 96 -22.78 -12.40 -6.45
N ASN A 97 -22.90 -12.76 -7.74
CA ASN A 97 -22.52 -11.90 -8.86
C ASN A 97 -23.63 -10.91 -9.27
N VAL A 98 -24.87 -11.09 -8.78
CA VAL A 98 -26.04 -10.25 -9.16
C VAL A 98 -26.69 -9.67 -7.91
N PHE A 99 -26.79 -8.35 -7.84
CA PHE A 99 -27.46 -7.64 -6.75
C PHE A 99 -28.98 -7.85 -6.79
N ARG A 100 -29.58 -7.78 -7.99
CA ARG A 100 -31.02 -7.96 -8.16
C ARG A 100 -31.36 -8.46 -9.55
N MET A 101 -32.41 -9.28 -9.62
CA MET A 101 -33.06 -9.68 -10.87
C MET A 101 -34.40 -8.98 -11.07
N LEU A 102 -34.74 -8.68 -12.31
CA LEU A 102 -36.02 -8.12 -12.73
C LEU A 102 -36.61 -8.96 -13.87
N SER A 103 -37.87 -9.27 -13.79
CA SER A 103 -38.57 -9.96 -14.89
C SER A 103 -38.97 -9.00 -16.00
N LYS A 104 -38.78 -9.40 -17.26
CA LYS A 104 -39.34 -8.71 -18.43
C LYS A 104 -40.81 -9.17 -18.62
N PRO A 105 -41.76 -8.24 -18.91
CA PRO A 105 -41.58 -6.79 -19.05
C PRO A 105 -41.47 -6.08 -17.70
N CYS A 106 -40.47 -5.15 -17.57
CA CYS A 106 -40.27 -4.39 -16.37
C CYS A 106 -40.84 -2.96 -16.49
N PRO A 107 -41.80 -2.56 -15.64
CA PRO A 107 -42.33 -1.19 -15.66
C PRO A 107 -41.21 -0.15 -15.39
N PRO A 108 -41.14 0.98 -16.13
CA PRO A 108 -40.11 1.99 -15.95
C PRO A 108 -39.93 2.48 -14.52
N GLN A 109 -41.03 2.65 -13.78
CA GLN A 109 -40.99 3.06 -12.39
C GLN A 109 -40.31 2.04 -11.49
N THR A 110 -40.50 0.74 -11.75
CA THR A 110 -39.85 -0.35 -11.02
C THR A 110 -38.37 -0.38 -11.35
N LEU A 111 -37.99 -0.23 -12.59
CA LEU A 111 -36.60 -0.17 -13.05
C LEU A 111 -35.88 0.98 -12.40
N VAL A 112 -36.41 2.21 -12.42
CA VAL A 112 -35.83 3.38 -11.78
C VAL A 112 -35.60 3.15 -10.27
N LYS A 113 -36.58 2.55 -9.56
CA LYS A 113 -36.43 2.23 -8.14
C LYS A 113 -35.27 1.26 -7.88
N VAL A 114 -35.14 0.23 -8.72
CA VAL A 114 -34.06 -0.77 -8.57
C VAL A 114 -32.70 -0.16 -8.90
N LEU A 115 -32.61 0.64 -9.96
CA LEU A 115 -31.35 1.33 -10.31
C LEU A 115 -30.91 2.30 -9.20
N ARG A 116 -31.83 3.08 -8.61
CA ARG A 116 -31.50 3.96 -7.47
C ARG A 116 -31.01 3.14 -6.26
N ALA A 117 -31.70 2.06 -5.90
CA ALA A 117 -31.25 1.18 -4.82
C ALA A 117 -29.89 0.54 -5.11
N GLY A 118 -29.60 0.20 -6.37
CA GLY A 118 -28.29 -0.27 -6.80
C GLY A 118 -27.20 0.79 -6.67
N LEU A 119 -27.47 2.03 -7.02
CA LEU A 119 -26.53 3.15 -6.85
C LEU A 119 -26.27 3.44 -5.36
N GLU A 120 -27.30 3.41 -4.52
CA GLU A 120 -27.15 3.51 -3.06
C GLU A 120 -26.26 2.38 -2.50
N GLN A 121 -26.47 1.15 -2.98
CA GLN A 121 -25.64 0.01 -2.59
C GLN A 121 -24.17 0.17 -3.02
N HIS A 122 -23.92 0.67 -4.24
CA HIS A 122 -22.58 1.00 -4.70
C HIS A 122 -21.92 2.05 -3.82
N ASP A 123 -22.63 3.13 -3.49
CA ASP A 123 -22.10 4.19 -2.61
C ASP A 123 -21.80 3.67 -1.20
N LEU A 124 -22.60 2.73 -0.68
CA LEU A 124 -22.34 2.06 0.60
C LEU A 124 -21.07 1.21 0.54
N ILE A 125 -20.90 0.38 -0.50
CA ILE A 125 -19.71 -0.46 -0.71
C ILE A 125 -18.46 0.44 -0.78
N ARG A 126 -18.51 1.48 -1.59
CA ARG A 126 -17.41 2.43 -1.78
C ARG A 126 -17.07 3.20 -0.49
N SER A 127 -18.10 3.67 0.22
CA SER A 127 -17.92 4.40 1.48
C SER A 127 -17.30 3.52 2.56
N LYS A 128 -17.75 2.25 2.64
CA LYS A 128 -17.16 1.26 3.54
C LYS A 128 -15.68 1.03 3.24
N ARG A 129 -15.32 0.88 1.96
CA ARG A 129 -13.92 0.71 1.55
C ARG A 129 -13.06 1.93 1.91
N ILE A 130 -13.55 3.15 1.57
CA ILE A 130 -12.84 4.39 1.88
C ILE A 130 -12.63 4.53 3.41
N LEU A 131 -13.65 4.17 4.20
CA LEU A 131 -13.53 4.21 5.66
C LEU A 131 -12.49 3.21 6.17
N LEU A 132 -12.50 1.98 5.67
CA LEU A 132 -11.52 0.95 6.03
C LEU A 132 -10.11 1.38 5.65
N ASP A 133 -9.91 1.89 4.42
CA ASP A 133 -8.61 2.37 3.96
C ASP A 133 -8.08 3.55 4.81
N LYS A 134 -8.96 4.49 5.17
CA LYS A 134 -8.59 5.62 6.05
C LYS A 134 -8.23 5.16 7.46
N THR A 135 -9.02 4.24 8.01
CA THR A 135 -8.78 3.69 9.35
C THR A 135 -7.48 2.91 9.39
N LEU A 136 -7.23 2.08 8.36
CA LEU A 136 -6.00 1.32 8.23
C LEU A 136 -4.78 2.24 8.15
N ARG A 137 -4.81 3.26 7.28
CA ARG A 137 -3.73 4.25 7.18
C ARG A 137 -3.50 4.98 8.49
N GLY A 138 -4.57 5.41 9.16
CA GLY A 138 -4.48 6.05 10.47
C GLY A 138 -3.86 5.16 11.55
N ALA A 139 -4.16 3.86 11.55
CA ALA A 139 -3.54 2.90 12.46
C ALA A 139 -2.05 2.70 12.16
N VAL A 140 -1.68 2.58 10.88
CA VAL A 140 -0.27 2.49 10.44
C VAL A 140 0.51 3.72 10.87
N ASP A 141 -0.04 4.92 10.62
CA ASP A 141 0.60 6.18 10.99
C ASP A 141 0.77 6.32 12.50
N ALA A 142 -0.23 5.92 13.30
CA ALA A 142 -0.16 5.94 14.75
C ALA A 142 0.92 4.99 15.30
N LEU A 143 1.05 3.79 14.75
CA LEU A 143 2.10 2.83 15.12
C LEU A 143 3.49 3.32 14.70
N ALA A 144 3.63 3.88 13.51
CA ALA A 144 4.87 4.49 13.04
C ALA A 144 5.30 5.66 13.94
N GLN A 145 4.33 6.49 14.36
CA GLN A 145 4.56 7.60 15.29
C GLN A 145 4.97 7.11 16.68
N SER A 146 4.37 6.03 17.17
CA SER A 146 4.75 5.41 18.43
C SER A 146 6.19 4.89 18.38
N LEU A 147 6.58 4.25 17.27
CA LEU A 147 7.97 3.81 17.05
C LEU A 147 8.92 5.01 17.01
N SER A 148 8.56 6.10 16.33
CA SER A 148 9.37 7.33 16.25
C SER A 148 9.66 7.93 17.63
N THR A 149 8.64 7.92 18.50
CA THR A 149 8.77 8.50 19.85
C THR A 149 9.53 7.57 20.80
N ALA A 150 9.23 6.27 20.75
CA ALA A 150 9.80 5.31 21.70
C ALA A 150 11.19 4.81 21.30
N LYS A 151 11.47 4.69 20.00
CA LYS A 151 12.70 4.09 19.45
C LYS A 151 13.18 4.84 18.19
N PRO A 152 13.71 6.08 18.32
CA PRO A 152 14.11 6.92 17.19
C PRO A 152 15.13 6.26 16.24
N LEU A 153 16.08 5.47 16.75
CA LEU A 153 17.05 4.72 15.94
C LEU A 153 16.36 3.76 14.98
N PHE A 154 15.47 2.92 15.50
CA PHE A 154 14.75 1.93 14.70
C PHE A 154 13.74 2.58 13.75
N PHE A 155 13.15 3.70 14.15
CA PHE A 155 12.29 4.48 13.25
C PHE A 155 13.08 5.06 12.06
N GLY A 156 14.26 5.63 12.30
CA GLY A 156 15.11 6.11 11.22
C GLY A 156 15.55 4.99 10.27
N ARG A 157 15.89 3.81 10.82
CA ARG A 157 16.13 2.61 10.01
C ARG A 157 14.89 2.26 9.17
N ALA A 158 13.72 2.25 9.79
CA ALA A 158 12.46 2.00 9.09
C ALA A 158 12.26 2.96 7.93
N GLN A 159 12.55 4.25 8.09
CA GLN A 159 12.43 5.26 7.03
C GLN A 159 13.43 5.03 5.88
N ARG A 160 14.69 4.69 6.18
CA ARG A 160 15.70 4.39 5.16
C ARG A 160 15.33 3.16 4.35
N VAL A 161 14.95 2.07 5.04
CA VAL A 161 14.50 0.81 4.43
C VAL A 161 13.24 1.03 3.59
N ARG A 162 12.25 1.76 4.11
CA ARG A 162 11.01 2.13 3.42
C ARG A 162 11.28 2.83 2.10
N ARG A 163 12.17 3.81 2.11
CA ARG A 163 12.55 4.57 0.91
C ARG A 163 13.19 3.67 -0.14
N LEU A 164 14.22 2.92 0.25
CA LEU A 164 14.93 2.02 -0.65
C LEU A 164 13.99 0.95 -1.23
N SER A 165 13.14 0.36 -0.40
CA SER A 165 12.16 -0.64 -0.84
C SER A 165 11.14 -0.08 -1.83
N ASN A 166 10.67 1.17 -1.61
CA ASN A 166 9.73 1.82 -2.52
C ASN A 166 10.39 2.18 -3.87
N GLU A 167 11.62 2.67 -3.86
CA GLU A 167 12.37 2.99 -5.07
C GLU A 167 12.65 1.72 -5.90
N LEU A 168 13.02 0.62 -5.26
CA LEU A 168 13.21 -0.70 -5.92
C LEU A 168 11.88 -1.23 -6.48
N ALA A 169 10.79 -1.18 -5.70
CA ALA A 169 9.48 -1.63 -6.15
C ALA A 169 8.94 -0.79 -7.32
N GLU A 170 9.26 0.51 -7.36
CA GLU A 170 8.93 1.38 -8.47
C GLU A 170 9.70 1.02 -9.73
N MET A 171 11.02 0.86 -9.63
CA MET A 171 11.88 0.48 -10.74
C MET A 171 11.47 -0.87 -11.36
N LEU A 172 11.02 -1.80 -10.53
CA LEU A 172 10.54 -3.13 -10.92
C LEU A 172 9.07 -3.15 -11.35
N ASN A 173 8.38 -1.98 -11.38
CA ASN A 173 6.96 -1.85 -11.72
C ASN A 173 6.04 -2.78 -10.91
N ILE A 174 6.35 -3.02 -9.63
CA ILE A 174 5.54 -3.88 -8.77
C ILE A 174 4.24 -3.16 -8.38
N PRO A 175 3.07 -3.78 -8.58
CA PRO A 175 1.80 -3.21 -8.17
C PRO A 175 1.64 -3.22 -6.65
N ASN A 176 0.72 -2.39 -6.13
CA ASN A 176 0.36 -2.35 -4.71
C ASN A 176 1.54 -2.10 -3.76
N ARG A 177 2.41 -1.17 -4.11
CA ARG A 177 3.64 -0.80 -3.36
C ARG A 177 3.40 -0.42 -1.90
N TRP A 178 2.18 0.00 -1.54
CA TRP A 178 1.85 0.32 -0.15
C TRP A 178 2.14 -0.82 0.83
N ARG A 179 2.11 -2.07 0.37
CA ARG A 179 2.40 -3.25 1.19
C ARG A 179 3.85 -3.28 1.66
N VAL A 180 4.80 -3.06 0.76
CA VAL A 180 6.23 -3.00 1.12
C VAL A 180 6.54 -1.73 1.89
N ASP A 181 5.84 -0.64 1.60
CA ASP A 181 5.91 0.62 2.34
C ASP A 181 5.59 0.40 3.83
N VAL A 182 4.48 -0.23 4.12
CA VAL A 182 4.04 -0.55 5.49
C VAL A 182 4.92 -1.64 6.12
N ALA A 183 5.26 -2.70 5.37
CA ALA A 183 6.12 -3.78 5.86
C ALA A 183 7.50 -3.28 6.26
N SER A 184 8.03 -2.28 5.55
CA SER A 184 9.32 -1.64 5.88
C SER A 184 9.28 -0.98 7.27
N VAL A 185 8.22 -0.25 7.58
CA VAL A 185 8.05 0.37 8.90
C VAL A 185 7.83 -0.69 9.97
N PHE A 186 6.99 -1.67 9.70
CA PHE A 186 6.64 -2.70 10.68
C PHE A 186 7.74 -3.73 10.91
N SER A 187 8.69 -3.87 9.99
CA SER A 187 9.89 -4.69 10.23
C SER A 187 10.69 -4.22 11.46
N GLN A 188 10.48 -2.98 11.90
CA GLN A 188 11.14 -2.39 13.06
C GLN A 188 10.21 -2.22 14.27
N LEU A 189 8.90 -2.51 14.13
CA LEU A 189 7.91 -2.18 15.15
C LEU A 189 8.10 -2.97 16.46
N GLY A 190 8.45 -4.23 16.38
CA GLY A 190 8.65 -5.08 17.57
C GLY A 190 9.80 -4.63 18.47
N TYR A 191 10.73 -3.80 17.96
CA TYR A 191 11.80 -3.23 18.78
C TYR A 191 11.29 -2.27 19.86
N ILE A 192 10.02 -1.87 19.83
CA ILE A 192 9.39 -1.09 20.91
C ILE A 192 9.45 -1.86 22.24
N SER A 193 9.39 -3.19 22.21
CA SER A 193 9.45 -4.03 23.41
C SER A 193 10.83 -4.07 24.09
N LEU A 194 11.90 -3.65 23.41
CA LEU A 194 13.24 -3.67 23.98
C LEU A 194 13.41 -2.59 25.06
N PRO A 195 14.09 -2.93 26.19
CA PRO A 195 14.54 -1.94 27.17
C PRO A 195 15.44 -0.88 26.53
N GLU A 196 15.32 0.38 26.98
CA GLU A 196 16.11 1.48 26.45
C GLU A 196 17.61 1.25 26.61
N SER A 197 18.01 0.69 27.76
CA SER A 197 19.40 0.40 28.09
C SER A 197 20.14 -0.52 27.12
N VAL A 198 19.42 -1.30 26.30
CA VAL A 198 20.02 -2.22 25.33
C VAL A 198 19.71 -1.85 23.87
N SER A 199 18.87 -0.84 23.67
CA SER A 199 18.40 -0.45 22.33
C SER A 199 19.55 -0.03 21.42
N GLU A 200 20.47 0.80 21.89
CA GLU A 200 21.63 1.24 21.11
C GLU A 200 22.58 0.08 20.80
N ASP A 201 22.84 -0.81 21.78
CA ASP A 201 23.71 -1.97 21.55
C ASP A 201 23.13 -2.95 20.53
N VAL A 202 21.79 -3.15 20.57
CA VAL A 202 21.08 -3.96 19.57
C VAL A 202 21.13 -3.31 18.20
N TYR A 203 20.91 -2.01 18.10
CA TYR A 203 20.93 -1.27 16.85
C TYR A 203 22.30 -1.33 16.18
N HIS A 204 23.38 -1.02 16.92
CA HIS A 204 24.75 -1.06 16.43
C HIS A 204 25.40 -2.44 16.48
N LYS A 205 24.62 -3.49 16.82
CA LYS A 205 25.09 -4.90 16.94
C LYS A 205 26.39 -5.05 17.71
N ARG A 206 26.51 -4.34 18.82
CA ARG A 206 27.59 -4.54 19.78
C ARG A 206 27.50 -5.94 20.39
N ASP A 207 28.51 -6.36 21.15
CA ASP A 207 28.49 -7.66 21.84
C ASP A 207 27.27 -7.76 22.77
N LEU A 208 26.28 -8.56 22.37
CA LEU A 208 25.04 -8.75 23.09
C LEU A 208 25.16 -9.96 24.05
N SER A 209 24.66 -9.79 25.26
CA SER A 209 24.50 -10.92 26.20
C SER A 209 23.52 -11.98 25.64
N SER A 210 23.55 -13.19 26.21
CA SER A 210 22.65 -14.26 25.83
C SER A 210 21.18 -13.91 26.06
N GLU A 211 20.90 -13.11 27.09
CA GLU A 211 19.57 -12.62 27.45
C GLU A 211 19.05 -11.63 26.41
N VAL A 212 19.90 -10.66 26.01
CA VAL A 212 19.54 -9.68 24.99
C VAL A 212 19.33 -10.36 23.63
N LYS A 213 20.16 -11.35 23.27
CA LYS A 213 19.94 -12.15 22.05
C LYS A 213 18.60 -12.88 22.05
N LYS A 214 18.11 -13.35 23.20
CA LYS A 214 16.76 -13.94 23.30
C LYS A 214 15.67 -12.89 23.08
N LEU A 215 15.81 -11.68 23.64
CA LEU A 215 14.86 -10.59 23.41
C LEU A 215 14.81 -10.20 21.94
N VAL A 216 15.94 -10.09 21.25
CA VAL A 216 15.99 -9.77 19.83
C VAL A 216 15.29 -10.85 18.98
N LYS A 217 15.42 -12.12 19.34
CA LYS A 217 14.68 -13.22 18.67
C LYS A 217 13.17 -13.14 18.87
N GLN A 218 12.70 -12.45 19.91
CA GLN A 218 11.28 -12.28 20.18
C GLN A 218 10.66 -11.13 19.36
N VAL A 219 11.46 -10.17 18.89
CA VAL A 219 11.01 -8.97 18.17
C VAL A 219 10.05 -9.27 17.01
N PRO A 220 10.29 -10.24 16.12
CA PRO A 220 9.36 -10.58 15.05
C PRO A 220 7.99 -11.04 15.55
N ILE A 221 7.99 -11.88 16.59
CA ILE A 221 6.77 -12.39 17.23
C ILE A 221 5.98 -11.20 17.83
N ASP A 222 6.68 -10.27 18.49
CA ASP A 222 6.07 -9.07 19.04
C ASP A 222 5.46 -8.19 17.92
N THR A 223 6.17 -8.04 16.79
CA THR A 223 5.63 -7.38 15.61
C THR A 223 4.34 -8.04 15.12
N GLN A 224 4.35 -9.36 14.94
CA GLN A 224 3.19 -10.13 14.50
C GLN A 224 2.01 -9.99 15.45
N ASN A 225 2.24 -10.04 16.76
CA ASN A 225 1.20 -9.84 17.77
C ASN A 225 0.53 -8.46 17.71
N LEU A 226 1.27 -7.44 17.29
CA LEU A 226 0.75 -6.08 17.13
C LEU A 226 -0.09 -5.92 15.87
N ILE A 227 0.37 -6.47 14.73
CA ILE A 227 -0.27 -6.24 13.43
C ILE A 227 -1.38 -7.23 13.09
N SER A 228 -1.33 -8.47 13.59
CA SER A 228 -2.31 -9.53 13.30
C SER A 228 -3.76 -9.18 13.70
N LYS A 229 -3.92 -8.20 14.58
CA LYS A 229 -5.23 -7.71 15.05
C LYS A 229 -5.80 -6.59 14.18
N ILE A 230 -5.05 -6.11 13.17
CA ILE A 230 -5.46 -5.00 12.32
C ILE A 230 -5.97 -5.57 10.99
N PRO A 231 -7.30 -5.51 10.70
CA PRO A 231 -7.84 -5.98 9.44
C PRO A 231 -7.22 -5.24 8.25
N GLY A 232 -6.88 -5.97 7.18
CA GLY A 232 -6.28 -5.42 5.97
C GLY A 232 -4.74 -5.44 5.95
N LEU A 233 -4.09 -5.96 7.00
CA LEU A 233 -2.63 -6.14 7.06
C LEU A 233 -2.17 -7.59 6.81
N GLU A 234 -3.07 -8.49 6.40
CA GLU A 234 -2.77 -9.91 6.20
C GLU A 234 -1.60 -10.14 5.22
N GLU A 235 -1.55 -9.36 4.14
CA GLU A 235 -0.47 -9.45 3.17
C GLU A 235 0.84 -8.84 3.66
N VAL A 236 0.77 -7.78 4.49
CA VAL A 236 1.93 -7.20 5.17
C VAL A 236 2.51 -8.20 6.16
N ASP A 237 1.66 -8.86 6.94
CA ASP A 237 2.07 -9.94 7.84
C ASP A 237 2.75 -11.09 7.09
N ALA A 238 2.17 -11.52 5.96
CA ALA A 238 2.76 -12.54 5.10
C ALA A 238 4.15 -12.14 4.53
N ILE A 239 4.37 -10.86 4.20
CA ILE A 239 5.69 -10.35 3.78
C ILE A 239 6.68 -10.47 4.94
N LEU A 240 6.31 -10.05 6.14
CA LEU A 240 7.18 -10.08 7.32
C LEU A 240 7.52 -11.51 7.74
N GLN A 241 6.54 -12.44 7.72
CA GLN A 241 6.79 -13.86 8.01
C GLN A 241 7.79 -14.47 7.04
N LYS A 242 7.72 -14.10 5.75
CA LYS A 242 8.69 -14.62 4.75
C LYS A 242 10.10 -14.10 4.97
N LEU A 243 10.30 -12.93 5.57
CA LEU A 243 11.64 -12.45 5.94
C LEU A 243 12.32 -13.37 6.94
N GLU A 244 11.58 -14.00 7.84
CA GLU A 244 12.12 -14.84 8.90
C GLU A 244 12.39 -16.28 8.48
N ILE A 245 11.50 -16.84 7.64
CA ILE A 245 11.52 -18.24 7.26
C ILE A 245 12.51 -18.49 6.13
N GLN A 246 12.72 -17.54 5.23
CA GLN A 246 13.50 -17.77 4.01
C GLN A 246 14.94 -17.26 4.12
N HIS A 247 15.87 -18.18 4.35
CA HIS A 247 17.31 -17.95 4.16
C HIS A 247 17.78 -18.17 2.72
N ARG A 248 16.89 -18.57 1.79
CA ARG A 248 17.22 -18.81 0.39
C ARG A 248 16.22 -18.16 -0.54
N PHE A 249 16.73 -17.63 -1.65
CA PHE A 249 15.89 -17.15 -2.74
C PHE A 249 15.13 -18.32 -3.37
N GLU A 250 13.81 -18.22 -3.42
CA GLU A 250 12.95 -19.14 -4.17
C GLU A 250 12.23 -18.35 -5.27
N LYS A 251 12.07 -19.00 -6.45
CA LYS A 251 11.33 -18.40 -7.56
C LYS A 251 9.89 -18.04 -7.16
N GLU A 252 9.38 -16.98 -7.76
CA GLU A 252 8.07 -16.40 -7.46
C GLU A 252 6.92 -17.41 -7.62
N ASP A 253 5.95 -17.34 -6.70
CA ASP A 253 4.74 -18.19 -6.68
C ASP A 253 3.53 -17.51 -7.34
N GLY A 254 3.75 -16.35 -7.99
CA GLY A 254 2.68 -15.54 -8.61
C GLY A 254 1.87 -14.68 -7.63
N SER A 255 2.12 -14.73 -6.31
CA SER A 255 1.38 -13.94 -5.32
C SER A 255 1.84 -12.49 -5.21
N GLY A 256 3.00 -12.15 -5.77
CA GLY A 256 3.67 -10.85 -5.58
C GLY A 256 4.24 -10.63 -4.16
N VAL A 257 3.84 -11.42 -3.18
CA VAL A 257 4.30 -11.31 -1.78
C VAL A 257 5.77 -11.70 -1.65
N ARG A 258 6.24 -12.67 -2.42
CA ARG A 258 7.66 -13.07 -2.41
C ARG A 258 8.56 -11.99 -2.95
N SER A 259 8.20 -11.36 -4.07
CA SER A 259 8.97 -10.25 -4.64
C SER A 259 9.07 -9.09 -3.65
N LEU A 260 7.98 -8.74 -2.95
CA LEU A 260 7.99 -7.70 -1.94
C LEU A 260 8.84 -8.06 -0.71
N ALA A 261 8.80 -9.32 -0.26
CA ALA A 261 9.65 -9.80 0.83
C ALA A 261 11.13 -9.79 0.45
N SER A 262 11.47 -10.16 -0.80
CA SER A 262 12.83 -10.13 -1.33
C SER A 262 13.37 -8.71 -1.45
N ILE A 263 12.56 -7.76 -1.91
CA ILE A 263 12.90 -6.32 -1.92
C ILE A 263 13.19 -5.83 -0.51
N LEU A 264 12.29 -6.14 0.42
CA LEU A 264 12.44 -5.70 1.82
C LEU A 264 13.71 -6.30 2.46
N ARG A 265 14.02 -7.57 2.19
CA ARG A 265 15.25 -8.22 2.65
C ARG A 265 16.50 -7.52 2.12
N VAL A 266 16.58 -7.29 0.81
CA VAL A 266 17.70 -6.58 0.19
C VAL A 266 17.88 -5.20 0.81
N SER A 267 16.77 -4.48 1.04
CA SER A 267 16.80 -3.15 1.64
C SER A 267 17.25 -3.16 3.10
N LEU A 268 16.82 -4.14 3.90
CA LEU A 268 17.23 -4.31 5.29
C LEU A 268 18.72 -4.66 5.41
N ASP A 269 19.21 -5.56 4.56
CA ASP A 269 20.60 -5.98 4.60
C ASP A 269 21.52 -4.90 4.03
N PHE A 270 21.07 -4.16 3.01
CA PHE A 270 21.80 -2.98 2.51
C PHE A 270 21.97 -1.93 3.61
N ASP A 271 20.88 -1.54 4.27
CA ASP A 271 20.89 -0.57 5.38
C ASP A 271 21.79 -1.05 6.53
N PHE A 272 21.76 -2.34 6.82
CA PHE A 272 22.60 -2.94 7.84
C PHE A 272 24.09 -2.80 7.56
N TYR A 273 24.55 -3.12 6.33
CA TYR A 273 25.96 -3.00 5.96
C TYR A 273 26.37 -1.52 5.83
N GLU A 274 25.48 -0.64 5.38
CA GLU A 274 25.73 0.81 5.32
C GLU A 274 25.93 1.38 6.73
N GLU A 275 25.14 0.96 7.73
CA GLU A 275 25.29 1.33 9.13
C GLU A 275 26.61 0.85 9.74
N LEU A 276 27.13 -0.29 9.27
CA LEU A 276 28.48 -0.79 9.67
C LEU A 276 29.64 -0.03 9.00
N GLY A 277 29.33 0.97 8.14
CA GLY A 277 30.33 1.80 7.47
C GLY A 277 30.95 1.16 6.21
N HIS A 278 30.32 0.13 5.64
CA HIS A 278 30.78 -0.43 4.36
C HIS A 278 30.44 0.51 3.20
N ASP A 279 31.33 0.58 2.22
CA ASP A 279 31.08 1.31 0.99
C ASP A 279 29.94 0.68 0.21
N ARG A 280 29.05 1.50 -0.37
CA ARG A 280 27.87 1.07 -1.14
C ARG A 280 28.20 0.10 -2.27
N SER A 281 29.33 0.34 -2.98
CA SER A 281 29.81 -0.56 -4.03
C SER A 281 30.17 -1.95 -3.50
N VAL A 282 30.81 -2.02 -2.32
CA VAL A 282 31.16 -3.27 -1.64
C VAL A 282 29.92 -4.01 -1.18
N ILE A 283 28.94 -3.28 -0.63
CA ILE A 283 27.66 -3.86 -0.22
C ILE A 283 26.97 -4.53 -1.40
N VAL A 284 26.82 -3.80 -2.53
CA VAL A 284 26.18 -4.34 -3.74
C VAL A 284 26.89 -5.59 -4.24
N GLN A 285 28.23 -5.59 -4.30
CA GLN A 285 29.00 -6.77 -4.69
C GLN A 285 28.78 -7.95 -3.75
N THR A 286 28.73 -7.69 -2.45
CA THR A 286 28.47 -8.72 -1.42
C THR A 286 27.09 -9.34 -1.61
N LEU A 287 26.04 -8.53 -1.80
CA LEU A 287 24.68 -9.02 -2.04
C LEU A 287 24.59 -9.82 -3.35
N LYS A 288 25.20 -9.34 -4.44
CA LYS A 288 25.24 -10.03 -5.74
C LYS A 288 25.99 -11.38 -5.68
N SER A 289 27.06 -11.47 -4.88
CA SER A 289 27.82 -12.72 -4.73
C SER A 289 27.01 -13.83 -4.03
N ARG A 290 25.95 -13.48 -3.31
CA ARG A 290 25.05 -14.38 -2.58
C ARG A 290 23.75 -14.65 -3.34
N SER A 291 23.86 -15.04 -4.60
CA SER A 291 22.70 -15.27 -5.49
C SER A 291 21.73 -16.37 -5.03
N ASN A 292 22.15 -17.23 -4.11
CA ASN A 292 21.26 -18.20 -3.47
C ASN A 292 20.35 -17.58 -2.39
N ASP A 293 20.73 -16.41 -1.86
CA ASP A 293 20.01 -15.74 -0.76
C ASP A 293 19.18 -14.56 -1.28
N TYR A 294 19.61 -13.95 -2.40
CA TYR A 294 18.98 -12.74 -2.96
C TYR A 294 18.61 -12.93 -4.43
N ASP A 295 17.51 -12.31 -4.84
CA ASP A 295 17.09 -12.25 -6.24
C ASP A 295 18.08 -11.41 -7.05
N PRO A 296 18.70 -11.98 -8.10
CA PRO A 296 19.64 -11.24 -8.96
C PRO A 296 19.01 -9.98 -9.60
N ILE A 297 17.73 -10.04 -9.97
CA ILE A 297 17.02 -8.90 -10.59
C ILE A 297 16.94 -7.73 -9.61
N ILE A 298 16.67 -8.00 -8.32
CA ILE A 298 16.58 -6.97 -7.29
C ILE A 298 17.96 -6.38 -6.98
N THR A 299 19.00 -7.21 -6.87
CA THR A 299 20.36 -6.73 -6.60
C THR A 299 20.95 -5.94 -7.78
N ASP A 300 20.60 -6.28 -9.03
CA ASP A 300 20.95 -5.50 -10.21
C ASP A 300 20.21 -4.16 -10.24
N SER A 301 18.93 -4.16 -9.90
CA SER A 301 18.13 -2.93 -9.77
C SER A 301 18.68 -2.02 -8.69
N LEU A 302 19.10 -2.55 -7.53
CA LEU A 302 19.79 -1.80 -6.48
C LEU A 302 21.06 -1.11 -7.00
N SER A 303 21.88 -1.83 -7.76
CA SER A 303 23.09 -1.27 -8.37
C SER A 303 22.79 -0.06 -9.25
N ASN A 304 21.77 -0.19 -10.11
CA ASN A 304 21.36 0.88 -11.02
C ASN A 304 20.79 2.10 -10.26
N LEU A 305 20.03 1.85 -9.22
CA LEU A 305 19.40 2.89 -8.40
C LEU A 305 20.46 3.75 -7.69
N LEU A 306 21.50 3.14 -7.14
CA LEU A 306 22.55 3.87 -6.42
C LEU A 306 23.35 4.80 -7.34
N VAL A 307 23.62 4.39 -8.57
CA VAL A 307 24.29 5.25 -9.59
C VAL A 307 23.46 6.50 -9.91
N VAL A 308 22.13 6.38 -9.89
CA VAL A 308 21.23 7.51 -10.15
C VAL A 308 21.06 8.41 -8.91
N ALA A 309 21.05 7.82 -7.72
CA ALA A 309 20.82 8.55 -6.47
C ALA A 309 21.95 9.55 -6.13
N GLU A 310 23.21 9.21 -6.44
CA GLU A 310 24.37 10.08 -6.18
C GLU A 310 24.27 11.47 -6.87
N LYS A 311 23.43 11.59 -7.89
CA LYS A 311 23.27 12.83 -8.67
C LYS A 311 22.12 13.72 -8.18
N LYS A 312 21.27 13.24 -7.28
CA LYS A 312 20.02 13.91 -6.90
C LYS A 312 20.09 14.73 -5.61
N PHE A 313 21.04 14.47 -4.76
CA PHE A 313 21.14 15.12 -3.45
C PHE A 313 22.56 15.60 -3.19
N HIS A 314 22.70 16.71 -2.46
CA HIS A 314 23.98 17.17 -1.95
C HIS A 314 23.93 17.33 -0.42
N LEU A 315 25.10 17.18 0.20
CA LEU A 315 25.28 17.35 1.64
C LEU A 315 25.48 18.83 1.93
N GLU A 316 24.76 19.34 2.92
CA GLU A 316 24.86 20.73 3.35
C GLU A 316 24.89 20.81 4.89
N GLU A 317 25.67 21.75 5.44
CA GLU A 317 25.68 22.04 6.86
C GLU A 317 24.86 23.32 7.11
N ILE A 318 23.72 23.18 7.78
CA ILE A 318 22.78 24.28 8.01
C ILE A 318 22.56 24.52 9.51
N PRO A 319 22.20 25.75 9.93
CA PRO A 319 21.70 26.00 11.28
C PRO A 319 20.42 25.21 11.54
N ILE A 320 20.24 24.68 12.75
CA ILE A 320 19.04 23.89 13.09
C ILE A 320 17.72 24.67 12.87
N LYS A 321 17.76 25.99 12.93
CA LYS A 321 16.62 26.89 12.68
C LYS A 321 16.18 26.91 11.22
N GLU A 322 17.04 26.50 10.31
CA GLU A 322 16.82 26.45 8.87
C GLU A 322 16.37 25.06 8.38
N LEU A 323 16.12 24.14 9.30
CA LEU A 323 15.55 22.84 8.95
C LEU A 323 14.15 23.02 8.34
N GLU A 324 13.97 22.47 7.14
CA GLU A 324 12.73 22.52 6.40
C GLU A 324 12.20 21.14 6.04
N ILE A 325 10.86 21.05 5.82
CA ILE A 325 10.22 19.82 5.38
C ILE A 325 10.78 19.39 4.02
N GLY A 326 11.13 18.13 3.89
CA GLY A 326 11.72 17.55 2.68
C GLY A 326 13.24 17.44 2.71
N MET A 327 13.91 18.08 3.67
CA MET A 327 15.31 17.80 3.98
C MET A 327 15.44 16.44 4.68
N ARG A 328 16.65 15.93 4.77
CA ARG A 328 16.96 14.68 5.45
C ARG A 328 18.20 14.84 6.30
N LEU A 329 18.16 14.32 7.52
CA LEU A 329 19.30 14.34 8.42
C LEU A 329 20.44 13.47 7.85
N ALA A 330 21.64 14.04 7.71
CA ALA A 330 22.83 13.29 7.34
C ALA A 330 23.65 12.86 8.57
N GLN A 331 23.22 13.26 9.76
CA GLN A 331 23.77 12.82 11.06
C GLN A 331 22.65 12.67 12.08
N GLU A 332 22.96 12.05 13.20
CA GLU A 332 22.02 11.97 14.32
C GLU A 332 21.74 13.35 14.93
N LEU A 333 20.50 13.62 15.29
CA LEU A 333 20.10 14.78 16.07
C LEU A 333 19.98 14.36 17.54
N ARG A 334 20.96 14.79 18.36
CA ARG A 334 20.97 14.55 19.80
C ARG A 334 20.87 15.88 20.55
N LEU A 335 20.34 15.82 21.77
CA LEU A 335 20.46 16.90 22.74
C LEU A 335 21.87 16.95 23.33
N ASP A 336 22.19 18.05 24.02
CA ASP A 336 23.51 18.24 24.67
C ASP A 336 23.79 17.17 25.75
N ASP A 337 22.76 16.57 26.35
CA ASP A 337 22.86 15.46 27.30
C ASP A 337 23.05 14.08 26.63
N GLY A 338 23.11 14.04 25.29
CA GLY A 338 23.25 12.83 24.49
C GLY A 338 21.93 12.14 24.12
N PHE A 339 20.78 12.63 24.61
CA PHE A 339 19.49 12.03 24.28
C PHE A 339 19.19 12.14 22.78
N LEU A 340 18.87 11.02 22.14
CA LEU A 340 18.59 10.95 20.71
C LEU A 340 17.17 11.42 20.38
N ILE A 341 17.05 12.41 19.51
CA ILE A 341 15.78 12.92 19.00
C ILE A 341 15.42 12.28 17.65
N ALA A 342 16.40 12.19 16.73
CA ALA A 342 16.22 11.57 15.43
C ALA A 342 17.54 10.97 14.92
N SER A 343 17.46 9.85 14.21
CA SER A 343 18.63 9.16 13.69
C SER A 343 19.08 9.74 12.34
N CYS A 344 20.30 9.40 11.95
CA CYS A 344 20.78 9.65 10.58
C CYS A 344 19.82 9.04 9.55
N GLY A 345 19.57 9.75 8.45
CA GLY A 345 18.65 9.35 7.38
C GLY A 345 17.17 9.64 7.66
N ALA A 346 16.82 10.18 8.84
CA ALA A 346 15.45 10.59 9.13
C ALA A 346 15.02 11.77 8.24
N ASP A 347 13.80 11.67 7.68
CA ASP A 347 13.22 12.77 6.92
C ASP A 347 12.74 13.87 7.88
N VAL A 348 13.00 15.12 7.51
CA VAL A 348 12.50 16.28 8.26
C VAL A 348 11.03 16.49 7.89
N ASP A 349 10.16 16.10 8.79
CA ASP A 349 8.71 16.25 8.68
C ASP A 349 8.13 17.26 9.70
N ARG A 350 6.83 17.47 9.64
CA ARG A 350 6.12 18.37 10.57
C ARG A 350 6.27 17.95 12.02
N GLN A 351 6.37 16.65 12.27
CA GLN A 351 6.45 16.10 13.61
C GLN A 351 7.84 16.35 14.22
N LEU A 352 8.92 16.05 13.49
CA LEU A 352 10.28 16.33 13.92
C LEU A 352 10.46 17.83 14.22
N LEU A 353 9.98 18.70 13.33
CA LEU A 353 10.02 20.15 13.57
C LEU A 353 9.22 20.57 14.81
N LYS A 354 8.08 19.92 15.07
CA LYS A 354 7.29 20.16 16.29
C LYS A 354 8.05 19.71 17.54
N VAL A 355 8.69 18.54 17.51
CA VAL A 355 9.53 18.04 18.62
C VAL A 355 10.66 19.02 18.91
N ILE A 356 11.44 19.41 17.89
CA ILE A 356 12.53 20.40 18.04
C ILE A 356 12.02 21.70 18.67
N ARG A 357 10.86 22.20 18.19
CA ARG A 357 10.26 23.43 18.72
C ARG A 357 9.82 23.29 20.17
N ASN A 358 9.26 22.14 20.56
CA ASN A 358 8.83 21.86 21.93
C ASN A 358 10.06 21.85 22.87
N TYR A 359 11.12 21.16 22.50
CA TYR A 359 12.36 21.14 23.29
C TYR A 359 12.95 22.56 23.44
N ASN A 360 13.05 23.31 22.34
CA ASN A 360 13.54 24.70 22.40
C ASN A 360 12.67 25.59 23.30
N SER A 361 11.39 25.31 23.46
CA SER A 361 10.51 26.09 24.35
C SER A 361 10.63 25.72 25.83
N CYS A 362 11.19 24.54 26.13
CA CYS A 362 11.36 24.07 27.51
C CYS A 362 12.73 24.44 28.14
N TYR A 363 13.69 24.91 27.32
CA TYR A 363 15.03 25.24 27.77
C TYR A 363 15.32 26.74 27.52
N ALA A 364 16.09 27.35 28.41
CA ALA A 364 16.47 28.77 28.28
C ALA A 364 17.41 29.01 27.09
N GLU A 365 18.28 28.04 26.80
CA GLU A 365 19.10 27.97 25.60
C GLU A 365 18.72 26.73 24.78
N SER A 366 18.95 26.76 23.46
CA SER A 366 18.63 25.59 22.60
C SER A 366 19.45 24.38 23.04
N PRO A 367 18.81 23.24 23.39
CA PRO A 367 19.52 22.05 23.79
C PRO A 367 20.07 21.24 22.60
N PHE A 368 20.09 21.81 21.42
CA PHE A 368 20.52 21.20 20.17
C PHE A 368 21.80 21.78 19.63
N PRO A 369 22.56 21.04 18.82
CA PRO A 369 23.74 21.57 18.14
C PRO A 369 23.36 22.78 17.27
N ARG A 370 24.28 23.77 17.19
CA ARG A 370 24.02 24.99 16.41
C ARG A 370 23.85 24.72 14.92
N LYS A 371 24.55 23.73 14.40
CA LYS A 371 24.56 23.32 13.00
C LYS A 371 24.32 21.82 12.88
N LEU A 372 23.75 21.44 11.75
CA LEU A 372 23.38 20.06 11.46
C LEU A 372 23.69 19.75 9.99
N GLN A 373 24.22 18.57 9.73
CA GLN A 373 24.38 18.08 8.35
C GLN A 373 23.07 17.49 7.85
N VAL A 374 22.66 17.94 6.68
CA VAL A 374 21.45 17.50 5.99
C VAL A 374 21.74 17.19 4.52
N THR A 375 20.94 16.32 3.93
CA THR A 375 20.90 16.18 2.48
C THR A 375 19.72 16.96 1.93
N VAL A 376 20.00 17.78 0.92
CA VAL A 376 19.04 18.66 0.25
C VAL A 376 18.90 18.22 -1.20
N PRO A 377 17.66 18.16 -1.76
CA PRO A 377 17.48 17.86 -3.17
C PRO A 377 18.20 18.90 -4.04
N VAL A 378 18.88 18.44 -5.09
CA VAL A 378 19.43 19.35 -6.09
C VAL A 378 18.25 19.96 -6.85
N THR A 379 17.98 21.24 -6.64
CA THR A 379 17.01 22.00 -7.44
C THR A 379 17.55 22.11 -8.86
N SER A 380 16.84 21.48 -9.81
CA SER A 380 17.14 21.56 -11.26
C SER A 380 16.80 22.93 -11.82
#